data_0048a4c3233b78708da17d4b8c6c1e59
#
_entry.id   0048a4c3233b78708da17d4b8c6c1e59
#
_cell.length_a   1.000
_cell.length_b   1.000
_cell.length_c   1.000
_cell.angle_alpha   90.00
_cell.angle_beta   90.00
_cell.angle_gamma   90.00
#
_symmetry.space_group_name_H-M   'P 1'
#
loop_
_entity.id
_entity.type
_entity.pdbx_description
1 polymer ?
#
loop_
_entity_poly.entity_id
_entity_poly.type
_entity_poly.pdbx_seq_one_letter_code
_entity_poly.pdbx_strand_id
1 'polypeptide(L)'
;MNTFVSSLRHPVFDRGQIKLAAVVLMTLNHIAEIFLGRGSLLYNLLTGIGFFTAPVMCYFLVEGFRYTRNRKNYGLRLFVFALLSQFPFSLAFHDMIRTFSIPLYLNMICTLFICFLILCAMEYMLPGPVQMGAMILLVCLTSVMDWGYMAPFMVILFRKGEELPRMRPAGFAVGIIMLPLIHLMTPYGTIPGALCSMTGPLAAAVCILFFYSGTDSGRSSRNKKEKTSAFSRWFFYLYYPCHLLVLWAVHEFLYLPMVR
;
A
#
# COMPACT_ATOMS: atom_id res chain seq x y z
N MET A 1 18.08 4.15 23.60
CA MET A 1 17.34 3.35 22.62
C MET A 1 17.69 3.70 21.17
N ASN A 2 18.10 4.94 20.86
CA ASN A 2 18.47 5.35 19.48
C ASN A 2 19.79 4.76 18.96
N THR A 3 20.77 4.48 19.82
CA THR A 3 22.07 3.91 19.45
C THR A 3 22.00 2.42 19.11
N PHE A 4 21.15 1.65 19.78
CA PHE A 4 20.99 0.21 19.52
C PHE A 4 20.29 -0.04 18.16
N VAL A 5 19.26 0.73 17.84
CA VAL A 5 18.54 0.61 16.54
C VAL A 5 19.42 1.09 15.38
N SER A 6 20.31 2.08 15.59
CA SER A 6 21.24 2.53 14.54
C SER A 6 22.34 1.51 14.22
N SER A 7 22.76 0.71 15.19
CA SER A 7 23.76 -0.35 15.00
C SER A 7 23.23 -1.57 14.25
N LEU A 8 21.90 -1.77 14.23
CA LEU A 8 21.24 -2.88 13.53
C LEU A 8 20.83 -2.53 12.09
N ARG A 9 21.03 -1.27 11.67
CA ARG A 9 20.73 -0.87 10.30
C ARG A 9 21.83 -1.32 9.34
N HIS A 10 21.47 -2.25 8.46
CA HIS A 10 22.28 -2.65 7.30
C HIS A 10 21.57 -2.23 6.03
N PRO A 11 21.75 -0.98 5.55
CA PRO A 11 21.08 -0.50 4.35
C PRO A 11 21.57 -1.27 3.13
N VAL A 12 20.73 -2.17 2.62
CA VAL A 12 21.03 -3.05 1.48
C VAL A 12 20.16 -2.70 0.29
N PHE A 13 18.92 -2.29 0.53
CA PHE A 13 17.92 -2.07 -0.51
C PHE A 13 17.69 -0.58 -0.78
N ASP A 14 17.63 -0.25 -2.06
CA ASP A 14 17.18 1.06 -2.52
C ASP A 14 15.64 1.10 -2.69
N ARG A 15 15.12 2.32 -2.90
CA ARG A 15 13.69 2.54 -3.08
C ARG A 15 13.11 1.79 -4.28
N GLY A 16 13.87 1.66 -5.36
CA GLY A 16 13.44 1.00 -6.59
C GLY A 16 13.28 -0.50 -6.39
N GLN A 17 14.24 -1.12 -5.72
CA GLN A 17 14.23 -2.56 -5.40
C GLN A 17 13.04 -2.93 -4.51
N ILE A 18 12.79 -2.16 -3.44
CA ILE A 18 11.65 -2.40 -2.54
C ILE A 18 10.32 -2.23 -3.27
N LYS A 19 10.20 -1.22 -4.13
CA LYS A 19 9.00 -1.04 -4.96
C LYS A 19 8.80 -2.19 -5.95
N LEU A 20 9.87 -2.69 -6.55
CA LEU A 20 9.78 -3.83 -7.46
C LEU A 20 9.32 -5.08 -6.70
N ALA A 21 9.89 -5.36 -5.53
CA ALA A 21 9.42 -6.44 -4.66
C ALA A 21 7.93 -6.27 -4.30
N ALA A 22 7.51 -5.06 -3.93
CA ALA A 22 6.11 -4.76 -3.64
C ALA A 22 5.18 -5.04 -4.83
N VAL A 23 5.59 -4.70 -6.05
CA VAL A 23 4.82 -4.97 -7.28
C VAL A 23 4.68 -6.48 -7.53
N VAL A 24 5.76 -7.24 -7.38
CA VAL A 24 5.73 -8.71 -7.53
C VAL A 24 4.79 -9.33 -6.49
N LEU A 25 4.94 -8.97 -5.23
CA LEU A 25 4.11 -9.50 -4.13
C LEU A 25 2.63 -9.09 -4.28
N MET A 26 2.36 -7.87 -4.76
CA MET A 26 1.02 -7.42 -5.11
C MET A 26 0.39 -8.29 -6.21
N THR A 27 1.16 -8.63 -7.22
CA THR A 27 0.68 -9.48 -8.32
C THR A 27 0.33 -10.88 -7.82
N LEU A 28 1.16 -11.46 -6.94
CA LEU A 28 0.87 -12.76 -6.31
C LEU A 28 -0.41 -12.70 -5.44
N ASN A 29 -0.61 -11.60 -4.73
CA ASN A 29 -1.85 -11.36 -3.98
C ASN A 29 -3.07 -11.35 -4.90
N HIS A 30 -3.03 -10.59 -5.99
CA HIS A 30 -4.15 -10.51 -6.92
C HIS A 30 -4.39 -11.83 -7.67
N ILE A 31 -3.35 -12.59 -7.98
CA ILE A 31 -3.49 -13.95 -8.51
C ILE A 31 -4.23 -14.84 -7.50
N ALA A 32 -3.87 -14.76 -6.23
CA ALA A 32 -4.57 -15.56 -5.21
C ALA A 32 -6.04 -15.15 -5.07
N GLU A 33 -6.33 -13.85 -5.04
CA GLU A 33 -7.70 -13.33 -4.91
C GLU A 33 -8.61 -13.69 -6.09
N ILE A 34 -8.05 -13.77 -7.30
CA ILE A 34 -8.82 -14.02 -8.54
C ILE A 34 -8.96 -15.52 -8.86
N PHE A 35 -7.89 -16.30 -8.64
CA PHE A 35 -7.84 -17.69 -9.14
C PHE A 35 -7.93 -18.76 -8.05
N LEU A 36 -7.70 -18.44 -6.78
CA LEU A 36 -7.67 -19.45 -5.72
C LEU A 36 -8.90 -19.41 -4.84
N GLY A 37 -9.30 -20.59 -4.36
CA GLY A 37 -10.37 -20.71 -3.38
C GLY A 37 -9.99 -20.10 -2.05
N ARG A 38 -10.82 -19.19 -1.53
CA ARG A 38 -10.65 -18.55 -0.25
C ARG A 38 -10.57 -19.56 0.88
N GLY A 39 -9.65 -19.35 1.81
CA GLY A 39 -9.41 -20.25 2.94
C GLY A 39 -8.44 -21.39 2.65
N SER A 40 -8.03 -21.62 1.40
CA SER A 40 -6.96 -22.58 1.10
C SER A 40 -5.61 -22.10 1.66
N LEU A 41 -4.72 -23.04 1.98
CA LEU A 41 -3.40 -22.70 2.50
C LEU A 41 -2.62 -21.82 1.51
N LEU A 42 -2.65 -22.14 0.23
CA LEU A 42 -1.97 -21.38 -0.81
C LEU A 42 -2.54 -19.96 -0.95
N TYR A 43 -3.87 -19.82 -0.89
CA TYR A 43 -4.53 -18.51 -0.85
C TYR A 43 -4.01 -17.68 0.32
N ASN A 44 -4.05 -18.24 1.54
CA ASN A 44 -3.62 -17.51 2.75
C ASN A 44 -2.14 -17.12 2.72
N LEU A 45 -1.27 -17.98 2.17
CA LEU A 45 0.16 -17.67 2.03
C LEU A 45 0.40 -16.55 1.03
N LEU A 46 -0.18 -16.63 -0.18
CA LEU A 46 0.05 -15.62 -1.22
C LEU A 46 -0.58 -14.27 -0.89
N THR A 47 -1.78 -14.27 -0.31
CA THR A 47 -2.41 -13.02 0.16
C THR A 47 -1.64 -12.44 1.34
N GLY A 48 -1.22 -13.27 2.28
CA GLY A 48 -0.45 -12.85 3.45
C GLY A 48 0.84 -12.13 3.08
N ILE A 49 1.69 -12.73 2.23
CA ILE A 49 2.93 -12.08 1.78
C ILE A 49 2.64 -10.85 0.91
N GLY A 50 1.57 -10.86 0.12
CA GLY A 50 1.16 -9.74 -0.72
C GLY A 50 0.74 -8.50 0.05
N PHE A 51 0.29 -8.65 1.29
CA PHE A 51 0.01 -7.54 2.21
C PHE A 51 1.25 -6.70 2.59
N PHE A 52 2.43 -7.09 2.13
CA PHE A 52 3.65 -6.27 2.15
C PHE A 52 3.47 -4.94 1.41
N THR A 53 2.69 -4.94 0.33
CA THR A 53 2.65 -3.82 -0.64
C THR A 53 2.07 -2.54 -0.04
N ALA A 54 0.93 -2.62 0.64
CA ALA A 54 0.23 -1.42 1.10
C ALA A 54 1.01 -0.63 2.18
N PRO A 55 1.58 -1.24 3.24
CA PRO A 55 2.42 -0.52 4.19
C PRO A 55 3.63 0.14 3.53
N VAL A 56 4.27 -0.53 2.57
CA VAL A 56 5.39 0.03 1.81
C VAL A 56 4.96 1.22 0.96
N MET A 57 3.81 1.13 0.27
CA MET A 57 3.29 2.22 -0.54
C MET A 57 2.85 3.41 0.32
N CYS A 58 2.24 3.18 1.48
CA CYS A 58 1.91 4.23 2.45
C CYS A 58 3.17 4.93 2.96
N TYR A 59 4.22 4.17 3.29
CA TYR A 59 5.50 4.74 3.71
C TYR A 59 6.13 5.59 2.59
N PHE A 60 6.17 5.07 1.36
CA PHE A 60 6.73 5.81 0.22
C PHE A 60 5.85 6.97 -0.26
N LEU A 61 4.55 6.97 0.07
CA LEU A 61 3.68 8.13 -0.14
C LEU A 61 4.14 9.29 0.74
N VAL A 62 4.36 9.04 2.04
CA VAL A 62 4.84 10.05 3.00
C VAL A 62 6.22 10.57 2.60
N GLU A 63 7.16 9.67 2.32
CA GLU A 63 8.49 10.03 1.84
C GLU A 63 8.42 10.83 0.53
N GLY A 64 7.59 10.40 -0.43
CA GLY A 64 7.38 11.11 -1.69
C GLY A 64 6.77 12.49 -1.50
N PHE A 65 5.86 12.66 -0.56
CA PHE A 65 5.26 13.94 -0.21
C PHE A 65 6.31 14.92 0.34
N ARG A 66 7.21 14.43 1.19
CA ARG A 66 8.31 15.22 1.80
C ARG A 66 9.30 15.72 0.75
N TYR A 67 9.73 14.85 -0.17
CA TYR A 67 10.82 15.18 -1.11
C TYR A 67 10.36 15.75 -2.45
N THR A 68 9.06 15.76 -2.73
CA THR A 68 8.57 16.29 -4.00
C THR A 68 8.51 17.83 -4.00
N ARG A 69 9.08 18.44 -5.03
CA ARG A 69 9.02 19.93 -5.20
C ARG A 69 7.63 20.41 -5.62
N ASN A 70 6.94 19.62 -6.44
CA ASN A 70 5.62 19.98 -6.96
C ASN A 70 4.57 19.00 -6.47
N ARG A 71 4.00 19.30 -5.28
CA ARG A 71 2.95 18.49 -4.64
C ARG A 71 1.66 18.48 -5.46
N LYS A 72 1.33 19.56 -6.18
CA LYS A 72 0.16 19.61 -7.07
C LYS A 72 0.26 18.55 -8.17
N ASN A 73 1.39 18.52 -8.89
CA ASN A 73 1.62 17.50 -9.92
C ASN A 73 1.70 16.07 -9.36
N TYR A 74 2.14 15.89 -8.12
CA TYR A 74 2.13 14.59 -7.46
C TYR A 74 0.70 14.13 -7.16
N GLY A 75 -0.11 14.99 -6.54
CA GLY A 75 -1.53 14.71 -6.29
C GLY A 75 -2.32 14.49 -7.59
N LEU A 76 -2.08 15.31 -8.63
CA LEU A 76 -2.75 15.14 -9.93
C LEU A 76 -2.42 13.78 -10.56
N ARG A 77 -1.17 13.32 -10.51
CA ARG A 77 -0.82 11.96 -10.99
C ARG A 77 -1.57 10.88 -10.21
N LEU A 78 -1.58 10.96 -8.87
CA LEU A 78 -2.33 9.99 -8.05
C LEU A 78 -3.81 9.99 -8.44
N PHE A 79 -4.43 11.15 -8.58
CA PHE A 79 -5.84 11.28 -8.96
C PHE A 79 -6.13 10.69 -10.34
N VAL A 80 -5.35 11.06 -11.36
CA VAL A 80 -5.54 10.54 -12.73
C VAL A 80 -5.39 9.02 -12.77
N PHE A 81 -4.36 8.47 -12.12
CA PHE A 81 -4.17 7.02 -12.10
C PHE A 81 -5.16 6.29 -11.20
N ALA A 82 -5.70 6.93 -10.16
CA ALA A 82 -6.81 6.40 -9.38
C ALA A 82 -8.04 6.17 -10.27
N LEU A 83 -8.40 7.16 -11.09
CA LEU A 83 -9.52 7.06 -12.03
C LEU A 83 -9.27 6.04 -13.14
N LEU A 84 -8.08 6.08 -13.78
CA LEU A 84 -7.72 5.14 -14.84
C LEU A 84 -7.69 3.70 -14.36
N SER A 85 -7.28 3.46 -13.12
CA SER A 85 -7.18 2.12 -12.55
C SER A 85 -8.51 1.57 -12.03
N GLN A 86 -9.53 2.42 -11.88
CA GLN A 86 -10.82 1.98 -11.34
C GLN A 86 -11.53 0.99 -12.27
N PHE A 87 -11.48 1.23 -13.56
CA PHE A 87 -12.09 0.33 -14.53
C PHE A 87 -11.44 -1.07 -14.53
N PRO A 88 -10.12 -1.22 -14.70
CA PRO A 88 -9.45 -2.52 -14.56
C PRO A 88 -9.70 -3.21 -13.21
N PHE A 89 -9.70 -2.43 -12.13
CA PHE A 89 -9.96 -2.95 -10.79
C PHE A 89 -11.37 -3.52 -10.66
N SER A 90 -12.38 -2.78 -11.12
CA SER A 90 -13.77 -3.24 -11.09
C SER A 90 -14.00 -4.49 -11.94
N LEU A 91 -13.29 -4.64 -13.06
CA LEU A 91 -13.33 -5.85 -13.89
C LEU A 91 -12.69 -7.04 -13.17
N ALA A 92 -11.46 -6.87 -12.67
CA ALA A 92 -10.70 -7.95 -12.05
C ALA A 92 -11.34 -8.48 -10.75
N PHE A 93 -12.01 -7.62 -10.01
CA PHE A 93 -12.65 -7.95 -8.73
C PHE A 93 -14.19 -7.94 -8.78
N HIS A 94 -14.77 -8.06 -9.97
CA HIS A 94 -16.22 -8.03 -10.16
C HIS A 94 -16.97 -9.01 -9.25
N ASP A 95 -16.52 -10.25 -9.16
CA ASP A 95 -17.17 -11.28 -8.34
C ASP A 95 -17.08 -10.96 -6.84
N MET A 96 -15.96 -10.43 -6.39
CA MET A 96 -15.78 -9.98 -5.01
C MET A 96 -16.71 -8.82 -4.69
N ILE A 97 -16.76 -7.80 -5.54
CA ILE A 97 -17.62 -6.62 -5.36
C ILE A 97 -19.09 -7.02 -5.31
N ARG A 98 -19.51 -7.93 -6.18
CA ARG A 98 -20.88 -8.46 -6.22
C ARG A 98 -21.21 -9.29 -4.98
N THR A 99 -20.28 -10.16 -4.54
CA THR A 99 -20.49 -11.06 -3.38
C THR A 99 -20.68 -10.27 -2.10
N PHE A 100 -19.91 -9.21 -1.88
CA PHE A 100 -20.01 -8.36 -0.68
C PHE A 100 -21.07 -7.25 -0.79
N SER A 101 -21.80 -7.17 -1.93
CA SER A 101 -22.83 -6.14 -2.17
C SER A 101 -22.33 -4.72 -1.90
N ILE A 102 -21.07 -4.44 -2.18
CA ILE A 102 -20.50 -3.09 -2.03
C ILE A 102 -20.69 -2.36 -3.36
N PRO A 103 -21.64 -1.43 -3.48
CA PRO A 103 -22.01 -0.82 -4.75
C PRO A 103 -20.87 0.04 -5.35
N LEU A 104 -19.99 0.54 -4.48
CA LEU A 104 -18.83 1.33 -4.86
C LEU A 104 -17.63 0.88 -4.06
N TYR A 105 -16.75 0.08 -4.65
CA TYR A 105 -15.47 -0.29 -4.04
C TYR A 105 -14.33 0.27 -4.88
N LEU A 106 -13.54 1.15 -4.26
CA LEU A 106 -12.50 1.90 -4.96
C LEU A 106 -11.13 1.27 -4.74
N ASN A 107 -10.29 1.40 -5.77
CA ASN A 107 -8.97 0.79 -5.80
C ASN A 107 -7.97 1.46 -4.85
N MET A 108 -6.84 0.78 -4.58
CA MET A 108 -5.78 1.24 -3.66
C MET A 108 -5.18 2.60 -4.04
N ILE A 109 -5.13 2.98 -5.33
CA ILE A 109 -4.59 4.30 -5.71
C ILE A 109 -5.55 5.43 -5.29
N CYS A 110 -6.88 5.17 -5.30
CA CYS A 110 -7.87 6.09 -4.72
C CYS A 110 -7.60 6.30 -3.24
N THR A 111 -7.35 5.23 -2.49
CA THR A 111 -6.99 5.30 -1.07
C THR A 111 -5.72 6.12 -0.85
N LEU A 112 -4.67 5.88 -1.64
CA LEU A 112 -3.43 6.66 -1.59
C LEU A 112 -3.64 8.12 -1.95
N PHE A 113 -4.57 8.43 -2.87
CA PHE A 113 -4.92 9.82 -3.18
C PHE A 113 -5.61 10.51 -1.99
N ILE A 114 -6.55 9.85 -1.31
CA ILE A 114 -7.16 10.40 -0.07
C ILE A 114 -6.09 10.56 1.02
N CYS A 115 -5.20 9.57 1.19
CA CYS A 115 -4.07 9.69 2.10
C CYS A 115 -3.15 10.87 1.76
N PHE A 116 -2.94 11.17 0.49
CA PHE A 116 -2.23 12.37 0.05
C PHE A 116 -2.96 13.66 0.46
N LEU A 117 -4.30 13.71 0.37
CA LEU A 117 -5.10 14.85 0.86
C LEU A 117 -5.00 15.00 2.38
N ILE A 118 -4.95 13.90 3.13
CA ILE A 118 -4.69 13.92 4.59
C ILE A 118 -3.32 14.54 4.88
N LEU A 119 -2.27 14.18 4.13
CA LEU A 119 -0.95 14.81 4.26
C LEU A 119 -1.00 16.31 3.94
N CYS A 120 -1.78 16.72 2.93
CA CYS A 120 -2.00 18.13 2.63
C CYS A 120 -2.72 18.84 3.79
N ALA A 121 -3.74 18.25 4.38
CA ALA A 121 -4.45 18.81 5.53
C ALA A 121 -3.50 18.97 6.74
N MET A 122 -2.65 17.96 7.01
CA MET A 122 -1.65 18.03 8.09
C MET A 122 -0.60 19.13 7.87
N GLU A 123 -0.25 19.42 6.62
CA GLU A 123 0.83 20.37 6.28
C GLU A 123 0.36 21.81 6.13
N TYR A 124 -0.84 22.04 5.57
CA TYR A 124 -1.29 23.36 5.15
C TYR A 124 -2.42 23.94 5.98
N MET A 125 -3.13 23.12 6.77
CA MET A 125 -4.17 23.63 7.65
C MET A 125 -3.61 23.93 9.04
N LEU A 126 -4.09 25.00 9.66
CA LEU A 126 -3.76 25.29 11.05
C LEU A 126 -4.32 24.20 11.97
N PRO A 127 -3.54 23.75 12.98
CA PRO A 127 -4.02 22.80 13.97
C PRO A 127 -5.27 23.34 14.68
N GLY A 128 -6.33 22.53 14.69
CA GLY A 128 -7.59 22.93 15.31
C GLY A 128 -8.76 22.05 14.87
N PRO A 129 -9.98 22.40 15.31
CA PRO A 129 -11.19 21.58 15.05
C PRO A 129 -11.50 21.45 13.55
N VAL A 130 -11.21 22.47 12.73
CA VAL A 130 -11.42 22.41 11.26
C VAL A 130 -10.48 21.39 10.60
N GLN A 131 -9.19 21.41 10.95
CA GLN A 131 -8.24 20.40 10.45
C GLN A 131 -8.66 19.00 10.89
N MET A 132 -9.03 18.84 12.17
CA MET A 132 -9.45 17.55 12.71
C MET A 132 -10.73 17.04 12.00
N GLY A 133 -11.73 17.89 11.80
CA GLY A 133 -12.95 17.56 11.07
C GLY A 133 -12.66 17.14 9.62
N ALA A 134 -11.80 17.89 8.92
CA ALA A 134 -11.37 17.54 7.57
C ALA A 134 -10.66 16.17 7.52
N MET A 135 -9.76 15.89 8.46
CA MET A 135 -9.08 14.60 8.54
C MET A 135 -10.04 13.45 8.84
N ILE A 136 -10.99 13.63 9.76
CA ILE A 136 -12.02 12.62 10.07
C ILE A 136 -12.86 12.35 8.82
N LEU A 137 -13.33 13.38 8.11
CA LEU A 137 -14.08 13.23 6.88
C LEU A 137 -13.28 12.43 5.83
N LEU A 138 -12.01 12.77 5.60
CA LEU A 138 -11.15 12.07 4.65
C LEU A 138 -10.94 10.60 5.05
N VAL A 139 -10.73 10.32 6.34
CA VAL A 139 -10.64 8.94 6.85
C VAL A 139 -11.96 8.19 6.63
N CYS A 140 -13.09 8.80 6.91
CA CYS A 140 -14.41 8.18 6.67
C CYS A 140 -14.63 7.87 5.18
N LEU A 141 -14.19 8.73 4.27
CA LEU A 141 -14.29 8.49 2.82
C LEU A 141 -13.54 7.22 2.37
N THR A 142 -12.50 6.81 3.09
CA THR A 142 -11.77 5.58 2.73
C THR A 142 -12.48 4.28 3.10
N SER A 143 -13.62 4.32 3.82
CA SER A 143 -14.38 3.13 4.23
C SER A 143 -14.83 2.23 3.07
N VAL A 144 -15.04 2.82 1.90
CA VAL A 144 -15.45 2.11 0.66
C VAL A 144 -14.27 1.87 -0.29
N MET A 145 -13.06 1.90 0.21
CA MET A 145 -11.83 1.77 -0.59
C MET A 145 -11.00 0.59 -0.13
N ASP A 146 -10.18 0.09 -1.03
CA ASP A 146 -9.17 -0.92 -0.72
C ASP A 146 -8.19 -0.40 0.36
N TRP A 147 -7.91 -1.21 1.37
CA TRP A 147 -7.17 -0.82 2.58
C TRP A 147 -7.81 0.31 3.41
N GLY A 148 -9.06 0.64 3.20
CA GLY A 148 -9.94 1.53 3.91
C GLY A 148 -9.29 2.36 5.02
N TYR A 149 -9.71 2.17 6.27
CA TYR A 149 -9.19 2.91 7.42
C TYR A 149 -7.71 2.65 7.73
N MET A 150 -7.17 1.47 7.34
CA MET A 150 -5.79 1.10 7.68
C MET A 150 -4.76 2.03 7.05
N ALA A 151 -4.89 2.31 5.74
CA ALA A 151 -3.93 3.13 5.02
C ALA A 151 -3.85 4.58 5.56
N PRO A 152 -4.97 5.29 5.84
CA PRO A 152 -4.92 6.60 6.50
C PRO A 152 -4.20 6.58 7.85
N PHE A 153 -4.50 5.60 8.71
CA PHE A 153 -3.82 5.50 10.01
C PHE A 153 -2.32 5.24 9.85
N MET A 154 -1.92 4.35 8.93
CA MET A 154 -0.50 4.13 8.62
C MET A 154 0.17 5.44 8.17
N VAL A 155 -0.43 6.17 7.23
CA VAL A 155 0.12 7.42 6.68
C VAL A 155 0.26 8.50 7.75
N ILE A 156 -0.75 8.68 8.62
CA ILE A 156 -0.69 9.63 9.72
C ILE A 156 0.45 9.28 10.68
N LEU A 157 0.59 7.99 11.03
CA LEU A 157 1.65 7.52 11.93
C LEU A 157 3.03 7.63 11.29
N PHE A 158 3.19 7.32 10.00
CA PHE A 158 4.45 7.51 9.29
C PHE A 158 4.83 8.99 9.20
N ARG A 159 3.86 9.88 8.93
CA ARG A 159 4.11 11.33 8.90
C ARG A 159 4.56 11.85 10.28
N LYS A 160 3.88 11.45 11.35
CA LYS A 160 4.31 11.75 12.72
C LYS A 160 5.66 11.11 13.06
N GLY A 161 5.97 9.96 12.47
CA GLY A 161 7.26 9.27 12.62
C GLY A 161 8.44 10.01 11.99
N GLU A 162 8.22 11.03 11.16
CA GLU A 162 9.29 11.91 10.68
C GLU A 162 9.78 12.84 11.81
N GLU A 163 8.87 13.31 12.66
CA GLU A 163 9.17 14.16 13.82
C GLU A 163 9.56 13.33 15.05
N LEU A 164 8.85 12.21 15.25
CA LEU A 164 9.02 11.28 16.38
C LEU A 164 9.38 9.90 15.84
N PRO A 165 10.67 9.55 15.68
CA PRO A 165 11.11 8.28 15.06
C PRO A 165 10.51 7.03 15.68
N ARG A 166 10.16 7.05 16.97
CA ARG A 166 9.45 5.96 17.68
C ARG A 166 8.05 5.65 17.13
N MET A 167 7.44 6.57 16.37
CA MET A 167 6.12 6.36 15.76
C MET A 167 6.18 5.62 14.42
N ARG A 168 7.35 5.49 13.79
CA ARG A 168 7.49 4.74 12.52
C ARG A 168 7.08 3.28 12.64
N PRO A 169 7.52 2.52 13.67
CA PRO A 169 7.05 1.14 13.86
C PRO A 169 5.54 1.05 14.09
N ALA A 170 4.92 2.04 14.75
CA ALA A 170 3.49 2.06 14.99
C ALA A 170 2.67 2.07 13.69
N GLY A 171 3.16 2.73 12.63
CA GLY A 171 2.52 2.69 11.32
C GLY A 171 2.42 1.26 10.76
N PHE A 172 3.46 0.46 10.89
CA PHE A 172 3.42 -0.95 10.48
C PHE A 172 2.57 -1.82 11.42
N ALA A 173 2.55 -1.50 12.72
CA ALA A 173 1.75 -2.21 13.72
C ALA A 173 0.25 -2.18 13.38
N VAL A 174 -0.25 -1.12 12.73
CA VAL A 174 -1.63 -1.06 12.23
C VAL A 174 -1.95 -2.27 11.35
N GLY A 175 -1.13 -2.57 10.34
CA GLY A 175 -1.35 -3.72 9.47
C GLY A 175 -1.14 -5.05 10.17
N ILE A 176 -0.09 -5.16 11.01
CA ILE A 176 0.24 -6.39 11.74
C ILE A 176 -0.90 -6.79 12.69
N ILE A 177 -1.61 -5.82 13.28
CA ILE A 177 -2.69 -6.08 14.25
C ILE A 177 -4.05 -6.18 13.55
N MET A 178 -4.38 -5.24 12.65
CA MET A 178 -5.71 -5.15 12.05
C MET A 178 -6.00 -6.26 11.05
N LEU A 179 -5.03 -6.67 10.23
CA LEU A 179 -5.28 -7.72 9.22
C LEU A 179 -5.66 -9.06 9.82
N PRO A 180 -4.96 -9.61 10.84
CA PRO A 180 -5.41 -10.83 11.51
C PRO A 180 -6.80 -10.71 12.12
N LEU A 181 -7.12 -9.58 12.74
CA LEU A 181 -8.43 -9.34 13.34
C LEU A 181 -9.53 -9.32 12.28
N ILE A 182 -9.30 -8.61 11.17
CA ILE A 182 -10.23 -8.58 10.04
C ILE A 182 -10.37 -9.99 9.45
N HIS A 183 -9.26 -10.72 9.26
CA HIS A 183 -9.29 -12.07 8.72
C HIS A 183 -10.17 -13.00 9.58
N LEU A 184 -10.02 -12.96 10.90
CA LEU A 184 -10.83 -13.76 11.82
C LEU A 184 -12.32 -13.41 11.80
N MET A 185 -12.68 -12.19 11.39
CA MET A 185 -14.07 -11.76 11.23
C MET A 185 -14.69 -12.19 9.89
N THR A 186 -13.90 -12.73 8.95
CA THR A 186 -14.43 -13.25 7.69
C THR A 186 -15.05 -14.63 7.87
N PRO A 187 -16.00 -15.06 7.00
CA PRO A 187 -16.57 -16.41 7.02
C PRO A 187 -15.53 -17.52 6.84
N TYR A 188 -14.38 -17.21 6.27
CA TYR A 188 -13.26 -18.13 6.02
C TYR A 188 -12.12 -17.93 7.03
N GLY A 189 -12.39 -17.21 8.12
CA GLY A 189 -11.39 -16.85 9.11
C GLY A 189 -10.87 -18.06 9.88
N THR A 190 -9.57 -18.29 9.79
CA THR A 190 -8.84 -19.34 10.52
C THR A 190 -7.64 -18.75 11.22
N ILE A 191 -7.21 -19.38 12.33
CA ILE A 191 -6.00 -18.96 13.04
C ILE A 191 -4.75 -19.01 12.12
N PRO A 192 -4.52 -20.08 11.33
CA PRO A 192 -3.40 -20.10 10.38
C PRO A 192 -3.48 -18.98 9.34
N GLY A 193 -4.66 -18.70 8.81
CA GLY A 193 -4.87 -17.60 7.86
C GLY A 193 -4.60 -16.22 8.48
N ALA A 194 -5.03 -16.00 9.73
CA ALA A 194 -4.75 -14.79 10.48
C ALA A 194 -3.22 -14.62 10.71
N LEU A 195 -2.51 -15.68 11.04
CA LEU A 195 -1.04 -15.63 11.15
C LEU A 195 -0.37 -15.33 9.80
N CYS A 196 -0.86 -15.94 8.71
CA CYS A 196 -0.37 -15.62 7.36
C CYS A 196 -0.56 -14.14 7.02
N SER A 197 -1.69 -13.53 7.39
CA SER A 197 -1.98 -12.12 7.09
C SER A 197 -1.02 -11.13 7.76
N MET A 198 -0.34 -11.51 8.84
CA MET A 198 0.67 -10.69 9.50
C MET A 198 2.01 -10.66 8.76
N THR A 199 2.29 -11.67 7.94
CA THR A 199 3.63 -11.87 7.34
C THR A 199 4.07 -10.72 6.43
N GLY A 200 3.17 -10.22 5.59
CA GLY A 200 3.45 -9.11 4.68
C GLY A 200 3.78 -7.80 5.41
N PRO A 201 2.91 -7.29 6.29
CA PRO A 201 3.19 -6.08 7.07
C PRO A 201 4.43 -6.20 7.96
N LEU A 202 4.68 -7.39 8.54
CA LEU A 202 5.89 -7.65 9.32
C LEU A 202 7.14 -7.59 8.44
N ALA A 203 7.11 -8.24 7.27
CA ALA A 203 8.21 -8.17 6.31
C ALA A 203 8.44 -6.74 5.82
N ALA A 204 7.38 -5.95 5.59
CA ALA A 204 7.48 -4.54 5.24
C ALA A 204 8.14 -3.71 6.36
N ALA A 205 7.76 -3.97 7.62
CA ALA A 205 8.37 -3.31 8.78
C ALA A 205 9.87 -3.63 8.86
N VAL A 206 10.25 -4.91 8.78
CA VAL A 206 11.65 -5.34 8.80
C VAL A 206 12.43 -4.73 7.64
N CYS A 207 11.88 -4.79 6.42
CA CYS A 207 12.52 -4.25 5.23
C CYS A 207 12.77 -2.74 5.36
N ILE A 208 11.76 -1.97 5.75
CA ILE A 208 11.87 -0.50 5.81
C ILE A 208 12.68 -0.02 7.02
N LEU A 209 12.52 -0.65 8.18
CA LEU A 209 13.17 -0.17 9.40
C LEU A 209 14.66 -0.55 9.46
N PHE A 210 15.05 -1.71 8.93
CA PHE A 210 16.41 -2.25 9.06
C PHE A 210 17.21 -2.25 7.76
N PHE A 211 16.59 -2.52 6.61
CA PHE A 211 17.29 -2.74 5.35
C PHE A 211 17.14 -1.61 4.32
N TYR A 212 16.21 -0.68 4.52
CA TYR A 212 16.06 0.45 3.61
C TYR A 212 17.12 1.51 3.85
N SER A 213 17.86 1.86 2.79
CA SER A 213 18.97 2.83 2.86
C SER A 213 18.50 4.29 3.09
N GLY A 214 17.22 4.58 2.87
CA GLY A 214 16.67 5.94 3.00
C GLY A 214 17.24 6.91 1.96
N THR A 215 16.57 8.04 1.78
CA THR A 215 17.09 9.14 0.97
C THR A 215 18.14 9.99 1.72
N ASP A 216 18.27 9.82 3.03
CA ASP A 216 19.25 10.54 3.87
C ASP A 216 20.69 10.02 3.72
N SER A 217 20.90 8.84 3.11
CA SER A 217 22.25 8.32 2.79
C SER A 217 22.97 9.14 1.69
N GLY A 218 22.30 10.10 1.08
CA GLY A 218 22.80 10.96 0.01
C GLY A 218 23.85 11.99 0.44
N ARG A 219 24.32 12.00 1.69
CA ARG A 219 25.38 12.92 2.12
C ARG A 219 26.79 12.44 1.75
N SER A 220 26.96 11.17 1.38
CA SER A 220 28.28 10.61 1.05
C SER A 220 28.52 10.26 -0.43
N SER A 221 27.53 10.43 -1.32
CA SER A 221 27.77 10.20 -2.75
C SER A 221 27.27 11.39 -3.59
N ARG A 222 28.05 12.47 -3.57
CA ARG A 222 27.83 13.68 -4.38
C ARG A 222 27.95 13.45 -5.89
N ASN A 223 28.17 12.21 -6.35
CA ASN A 223 28.45 11.86 -7.74
C ASN A 223 27.48 10.89 -8.42
N LYS A 224 26.44 10.41 -7.74
CA LYS A 224 25.36 9.70 -8.42
C LYS A 224 24.06 10.46 -8.24
N LYS A 225 23.83 11.50 -9.08
CA LYS A 225 22.47 11.85 -9.49
C LYS A 225 21.88 10.59 -10.13
N GLU A 226 21.29 9.72 -9.34
CA GLU A 226 20.30 8.80 -9.85
C GLU A 226 19.17 9.67 -10.38
N LYS A 227 19.26 10.02 -11.66
CA LYS A 227 18.10 10.32 -12.47
C LYS A 227 17.23 9.06 -12.35
N THR A 228 16.32 9.05 -11.38
CA THR A 228 15.21 8.09 -11.41
C THR A 228 14.65 8.25 -12.81
N SER A 229 14.93 7.26 -13.67
CA SER A 229 14.53 7.29 -15.07
C SER A 229 13.06 7.67 -15.11
N ALA A 230 12.66 8.53 -16.03
CA ALA A 230 11.24 8.85 -16.23
C ALA A 230 10.44 7.55 -16.36
N PHE A 231 11.02 6.52 -16.99
CA PHE A 231 10.51 5.16 -17.06
C PHE A 231 10.22 4.56 -15.68
N SER A 232 11.14 4.62 -14.71
CA SER A 232 10.92 4.08 -13.35
C SER A 232 9.76 4.76 -12.62
N ARG A 233 9.52 6.05 -12.86
CA ARG A 233 8.40 6.78 -12.24
C ARG A 233 7.06 6.39 -12.82
N TRP A 234 6.97 6.23 -14.15
CA TRP A 234 5.73 5.89 -14.84
C TRP A 234 5.41 4.40 -14.77
N PHE A 235 6.43 3.54 -14.69
CA PHE A 235 6.28 2.09 -14.62
C PHE A 235 5.30 1.66 -13.53
N PHE A 236 5.45 2.17 -12.30
CA PHE A 236 4.59 1.76 -11.18
C PHE A 236 3.14 2.22 -11.34
N TYR A 237 2.93 3.39 -11.95
CA TYR A 237 1.58 3.88 -12.23
C TYR A 237 0.89 3.10 -13.34
N LEU A 238 1.61 2.76 -14.40
CA LEU A 238 1.07 2.01 -15.53
C LEU A 238 0.92 0.53 -15.22
N TYR A 239 1.84 -0.04 -14.43
CA TYR A 239 1.79 -1.44 -14.07
C TYR A 239 0.48 -1.81 -13.37
N TYR A 240 0.01 -0.98 -12.43
CA TYR A 240 -1.17 -1.28 -11.62
C TYR A 240 -2.44 -1.49 -12.47
N PRO A 241 -2.86 -0.62 -13.38
CA PRO A 241 -4.01 -0.92 -14.23
C PRO A 241 -3.73 -2.03 -15.26
N CYS A 242 -2.51 -2.11 -15.81
CA CYS A 242 -2.19 -3.10 -16.84
C CYS A 242 -2.22 -4.53 -16.32
N HIS A 243 -1.59 -4.82 -15.15
CA HIS A 243 -1.59 -6.18 -14.64
C HIS A 243 -2.99 -6.65 -14.24
N LEU A 244 -3.87 -5.77 -13.73
CA LEU A 244 -5.26 -6.10 -13.44
C LEU A 244 -6.05 -6.46 -14.70
N LEU A 245 -5.85 -5.72 -15.79
CA LEU A 245 -6.46 -6.06 -17.08
C LEU A 245 -5.97 -7.41 -17.59
N VAL A 246 -4.68 -7.70 -17.47
CA VAL A 246 -4.11 -9.01 -17.87
C VAL A 246 -4.72 -10.13 -17.03
N LEU A 247 -4.77 -9.97 -15.70
CA LEU A 247 -5.34 -10.99 -14.81
C LEU A 247 -6.83 -11.21 -15.09
N TRP A 248 -7.60 -10.14 -15.29
CA TRP A 248 -9.00 -10.25 -15.72
C TRP A 248 -9.15 -10.98 -17.04
N ALA A 249 -8.35 -10.63 -18.05
CA ALA A 249 -8.43 -11.29 -19.36
C ALA A 249 -8.07 -12.77 -19.27
N VAL A 250 -7.05 -13.15 -18.51
CA VAL A 250 -6.68 -14.54 -18.25
C VAL A 250 -7.82 -15.28 -17.53
N HIS A 251 -8.43 -14.64 -16.54
CA HIS A 251 -9.55 -15.24 -15.81
C HIS A 251 -10.75 -15.47 -16.72
N GLU A 252 -11.17 -14.47 -17.48
CA GLU A 252 -12.40 -14.52 -18.30
C GLU A 252 -12.25 -15.45 -19.52
N PHE A 253 -11.12 -15.36 -20.22
CA PHE A 253 -10.95 -16.03 -21.52
C PHE A 253 -10.24 -17.38 -21.45
N LEU A 254 -9.47 -17.65 -20.40
CA LEU A 254 -8.72 -18.89 -20.26
C LEU A 254 -9.20 -19.74 -19.08
N TYR A 255 -9.37 -19.16 -17.91
CA TYR A 255 -9.69 -19.91 -16.68
C TYR A 255 -11.16 -20.35 -16.63
N LEU A 256 -12.10 -19.42 -16.79
CA LEU A 256 -13.54 -19.75 -16.74
C LEU A 256 -13.99 -20.79 -17.77
N PRO A 257 -13.53 -20.78 -19.04
CA PRO A 257 -13.88 -21.82 -20.00
C PRO A 257 -13.33 -23.21 -19.66
N MET A 258 -12.23 -23.29 -18.88
CA MET A 258 -11.64 -24.57 -18.47
C MET A 258 -12.33 -25.20 -17.24
N VAL A 259 -13.03 -24.38 -16.44
CA VAL A 259 -13.67 -24.81 -15.19
C VAL A 259 -15.18 -25.06 -15.37
N ARG A 260 -15.77 -24.53 -16.44
CA ARG A 260 -17.15 -24.84 -16.88
C ARG A 260 -17.21 -26.15 -17.65
#